data_e2527152783622d023b9ddf46e9105c9
#
_entry.id   e2527152783622d023b9ddf46e9105c9
#
_cell.length_a   1.000
_cell.length_b   1.000
_cell.length_c   1.000
_cell.angle_alpha   90.00
_cell.angle_beta   90.00
_cell.angle_gamma   90.00
#
_symmetry.space_group_name_H-M   'P 1'
#
loop_
_entity.id
_entity.type
_entity.pdbx_description
1 polymer ?
#
loop_
_entity_poly.entity_id
_entity_poly.type
_entity_poly.pdbx_seq_one_letter_code
_entity_poly.pdbx_strand_id
1 'polypeptide(L)'
;CRYYNKKVIILLDEYDTPMQEAYIHGYWEEFTAFIRSLFNSTFKTNPYLERAMMTGITRVSKESVFSDLNNLNVVTTTSDEYADCFGFTEPEVFTALDEFGLSEKKKTVKQWYDGFTFGSKKDIYNPWSITNFLDKKKFFPYWASTSSNGLVNRLIQTASPGIKEHMEQLLKGEEIVVSFDEQIVFDQLDKNEDAIFSLLVAG
;
A
#
# COMPACT_ATOMS: atom_id res chain seq x y z
N CYS A 1 -23.90 0.97 -19.35
CA CYS A 1 -23.44 -0.20 -20.13
C CYS A 1 -24.53 -0.65 -21.10
N ARG A 2 -25.71 -1.09 -20.65
CA ARG A 2 -26.79 -1.61 -21.49
C ARG A 2 -27.22 -0.61 -22.57
N TYR A 3 -27.40 0.67 -22.25
CA TYR A 3 -27.81 1.70 -23.19
C TYR A 3 -26.81 1.92 -24.35
N TYR A 4 -25.50 1.91 -24.04
CA TYR A 4 -24.45 2.11 -25.04
C TYR A 4 -23.91 0.80 -25.64
N ASN A 5 -24.41 -0.35 -25.20
CA ASN A 5 -23.89 -1.66 -25.56
C ASN A 5 -22.36 -1.77 -25.42
N LYS A 6 -21.83 -1.25 -24.31
CA LYS A 6 -20.39 -1.27 -24.01
C LYS A 6 -20.16 -1.78 -22.59
N LYS A 7 -19.05 -2.47 -22.42
CA LYS A 7 -18.55 -2.86 -21.11
C LYS A 7 -17.75 -1.74 -20.46
N VAL A 8 -17.52 -1.85 -19.16
CA VAL A 8 -16.80 -0.87 -18.35
C VAL A 8 -15.50 -1.45 -17.82
N ILE A 9 -14.52 -0.58 -17.68
CA ILE A 9 -13.32 -0.82 -16.88
C ILE A 9 -13.53 -0.12 -15.55
N ILE A 10 -13.30 -0.83 -14.44
CA ILE A 10 -13.43 -0.30 -13.08
C ILE A 10 -12.04 -0.17 -12.50
N LEU A 11 -11.71 1.05 -12.06
CA LEU A 11 -10.50 1.35 -11.32
C LEU A 11 -10.92 1.76 -9.91
N LEU A 12 -10.55 0.98 -8.91
CA LEU A 12 -10.89 1.23 -7.51
C LEU A 12 -9.60 1.39 -6.72
N ASP A 13 -9.31 2.64 -6.37
CA ASP A 13 -8.14 2.99 -5.61
C ASP A 13 -8.45 2.96 -4.11
N GLU A 14 -7.48 2.52 -3.30
CA GLU A 14 -7.59 2.43 -1.85
C GLU A 14 -8.86 1.72 -1.36
N TYR A 15 -9.17 0.55 -1.91
CA TYR A 15 -10.40 -0.20 -1.60
C TYR A 15 -10.53 -0.56 -0.11
N ASP A 16 -9.43 -0.58 0.60
CA ASP A 16 -9.35 -0.95 2.02
C ASP A 16 -9.47 0.25 2.97
N THR A 17 -9.34 1.48 2.51
CA THR A 17 -9.51 2.68 3.33
C THR A 17 -10.85 2.71 4.07
N PRO A 18 -12.02 2.53 3.42
CA PRO A 18 -13.28 2.48 4.15
C PRO A 18 -13.42 1.26 5.08
N MET A 19 -12.69 0.18 4.81
CA MET A 19 -12.63 -0.98 5.70
C MET A 19 -11.82 -0.65 6.97
N GLN A 20 -10.70 0.07 6.84
CA GLN A 20 -9.92 0.57 7.97
C GLN A 20 -10.78 1.48 8.87
N GLU A 21 -11.55 2.40 8.28
CA GLU A 21 -12.48 3.27 9.01
C GLU A 21 -13.55 2.45 9.75
N ALA A 22 -14.12 1.43 9.11
CA ALA A 22 -15.12 0.57 9.73
C ALA A 22 -14.53 -0.21 10.92
N TYR A 23 -13.28 -0.67 10.82
CA TYR A 23 -12.57 -1.33 11.90
C TYR A 23 -12.29 -0.36 13.07
N ILE A 24 -11.79 0.84 12.78
CA ILE A 24 -11.48 1.85 13.79
C ILE A 24 -12.73 2.28 14.55
N HIS A 25 -13.86 2.44 13.86
CA HIS A 25 -15.10 2.96 14.44
C HIS A 25 -16.10 1.90 14.89
N GLY A 26 -15.76 0.61 14.79
CA GLY A 26 -16.51 -0.49 15.38
C GLY A 26 -17.77 -0.92 14.64
N TYR A 27 -17.90 -0.59 13.33
CA TYR A 27 -19.00 -1.06 12.47
C TYR A 27 -18.52 -2.05 11.40
N TRP A 28 -17.48 -2.80 11.70
CA TRP A 28 -16.80 -3.74 10.82
C TRP A 28 -17.72 -4.79 10.18
N GLU A 29 -18.50 -5.48 11.00
CA GLU A 29 -19.33 -6.59 10.50
C GLU A 29 -20.40 -6.13 9.52
N GLU A 30 -21.07 -5.01 9.81
CA GLU A 30 -22.10 -4.44 8.95
C GLU A 30 -21.50 -3.98 7.63
N PHE A 31 -20.37 -3.29 7.69
CA PHE A 31 -19.68 -2.78 6.52
C PHE A 31 -19.13 -3.90 5.64
N THR A 32 -18.49 -4.91 6.21
CA THR A 32 -17.95 -6.05 5.45
C THR A 32 -19.05 -6.86 4.76
N ALA A 33 -20.23 -7.02 5.37
CA ALA A 33 -21.38 -7.64 4.73
C ALA A 33 -21.85 -6.87 3.49
N PHE A 34 -21.90 -5.53 3.60
CA PHE A 34 -22.23 -4.65 2.46
C PHE A 34 -21.19 -4.74 1.35
N ILE A 35 -19.91 -4.59 1.67
CA ILE A 35 -18.81 -4.63 0.69
C ILE A 35 -18.74 -5.97 -0.02
N ARG A 36 -18.93 -7.08 0.69
CA ARG A 36 -19.00 -8.41 0.08
C ARG A 36 -20.08 -8.49 -1.00
N SER A 37 -21.28 -8.01 -0.68
CA SER A 37 -22.39 -7.98 -1.63
C SER A 37 -22.07 -7.10 -2.84
N LEU A 38 -21.51 -5.91 -2.61
CA LEU A 38 -21.11 -4.96 -3.65
C LEU A 38 -20.04 -5.58 -4.57
N PHE A 39 -18.97 -6.14 -4.02
CA PHE A 39 -17.87 -6.69 -4.80
C PHE A 39 -18.28 -7.95 -5.57
N ASN A 40 -19.06 -8.83 -4.98
CA ASN A 40 -19.61 -9.98 -5.68
C ASN A 40 -20.47 -9.57 -6.87
N SER A 41 -21.35 -8.59 -6.69
CA SER A 41 -22.23 -8.10 -7.77
C SER A 41 -21.45 -7.37 -8.86
N THR A 42 -20.34 -6.72 -8.48
CA THR A 42 -19.55 -5.89 -9.38
C THR A 42 -18.52 -6.69 -10.16
N PHE A 43 -17.78 -7.54 -9.48
CA PHE A 43 -16.58 -8.19 -10.04
C PHE A 43 -16.80 -9.66 -10.41
N LYS A 44 -17.78 -10.34 -9.82
CA LYS A 44 -18.09 -11.74 -10.12
C LYS A 44 -19.25 -11.83 -11.11
N THR A 45 -19.05 -12.56 -12.19
CA THR A 45 -20.11 -12.87 -13.19
C THR A 45 -20.87 -11.66 -13.77
N ASN A 46 -20.29 -10.46 -13.70
CA ASN A 46 -20.90 -9.24 -14.23
C ASN A 46 -20.71 -9.17 -15.76
N PRO A 47 -21.75 -9.30 -16.59
CA PRO A 47 -21.62 -9.31 -18.05
C PRO A 47 -21.19 -7.95 -18.62
N TYR A 48 -21.30 -6.88 -17.84
CA TYR A 48 -20.92 -5.52 -18.25
C TYR A 48 -19.50 -5.15 -17.83
N LEU A 49 -18.83 -5.98 -17.05
CA LEU A 49 -17.42 -5.76 -16.68
C LEU A 49 -16.51 -6.24 -17.81
N GLU A 50 -15.60 -5.37 -18.25
CA GLU A 50 -14.51 -5.73 -19.16
C GLU A 50 -13.27 -6.13 -18.35
N ARG A 51 -12.83 -5.23 -17.47
CA ARG A 51 -11.69 -5.41 -16.56
C ARG A 51 -11.92 -4.61 -15.30
N ALA A 52 -11.23 -5.03 -14.24
CA ALA A 52 -11.14 -4.25 -13.02
C ALA A 52 -9.71 -4.25 -12.48
N MET A 53 -9.33 -3.16 -11.83
CA MET A 53 -8.12 -3.06 -11.05
C MET A 53 -8.47 -2.43 -9.71
N MET A 54 -7.95 -3.03 -8.64
CA MET A 54 -8.13 -2.52 -7.28
C MET A 54 -6.77 -2.35 -6.63
N THR A 55 -6.55 -1.24 -5.92
CA THR A 55 -5.35 -0.98 -5.14
C THR A 55 -5.69 -0.83 -3.67
N GLY A 56 -4.74 -1.15 -2.80
CA GLY A 56 -4.87 -1.01 -1.35
C GLY A 56 -3.60 -1.46 -0.64
N ILE A 57 -3.46 -1.08 0.62
CA ILE A 57 -2.29 -1.42 1.45
C ILE A 57 -2.44 -2.84 2.01
N THR A 58 -3.65 -3.23 2.40
CA THR A 58 -3.90 -4.51 3.04
C THR A 58 -4.44 -5.55 2.05
N ARG A 59 -3.87 -6.76 2.12
CA ARG A 59 -4.41 -7.89 1.36
C ARG A 59 -5.60 -8.48 2.09
N VAL A 60 -6.79 -8.03 1.75
CA VAL A 60 -8.04 -8.52 2.35
C VAL A 60 -8.47 -9.90 1.80
N SER A 61 -7.56 -10.65 1.20
CA SER A 61 -7.89 -11.92 0.52
C SER A 61 -8.38 -13.03 1.43
N LYS A 62 -8.04 -13.00 2.72
CA LYS A 62 -8.57 -13.94 3.72
C LYS A 62 -9.83 -13.44 4.43
N GLU A 63 -10.12 -12.15 4.32
CA GLU A 63 -11.39 -11.65 4.80
C GLU A 63 -12.52 -12.29 4.00
N SER A 64 -13.58 -12.66 4.68
CA SER A 64 -14.77 -13.25 4.06
C SER A 64 -15.36 -12.42 2.90
N VAL A 65 -14.93 -11.16 2.78
CA VAL A 65 -15.30 -10.24 1.70
C VAL A 65 -14.82 -10.70 0.33
N PHE A 66 -13.63 -11.32 0.26
CA PHE A 66 -13.02 -11.76 -1.00
C PHE A 66 -13.01 -13.27 -1.19
N SER A 67 -13.48 -14.03 -0.20
CA SER A 67 -13.54 -15.50 -0.29
C SER A 67 -14.33 -16.00 -1.51
N ASP A 68 -15.22 -15.17 -2.02
CA ASP A 68 -16.06 -15.48 -3.18
C ASP A 68 -15.46 -14.98 -4.51
N LEU A 69 -14.42 -14.14 -4.48
CA LEU A 69 -13.74 -13.62 -5.67
C LEU A 69 -12.51 -14.49 -6.00
N ASN A 70 -12.73 -15.58 -6.69
CA ASN A 70 -11.69 -16.54 -7.06
C ASN A 70 -11.02 -16.23 -8.42
N ASN A 71 -11.34 -15.09 -9.03
CA ASN A 71 -10.82 -14.65 -10.32
C ASN A 71 -9.86 -13.47 -10.21
N LEU A 72 -9.36 -13.17 -9.01
CA LEU A 72 -8.39 -12.11 -8.79
C LEU A 72 -6.97 -12.58 -9.12
N ASN A 73 -6.23 -11.77 -9.87
CA ASN A 73 -4.77 -11.80 -9.88
C ASN A 73 -4.28 -10.85 -8.80
N VAL A 74 -3.64 -11.37 -7.76
CA VAL A 74 -3.18 -10.58 -6.61
C VAL A 74 -1.69 -10.38 -6.72
N VAL A 75 -1.28 -9.11 -6.79
CA VAL A 75 0.11 -8.67 -6.85
C VAL A 75 0.41 -7.87 -5.59
N THR A 76 1.49 -8.21 -4.92
CA THR A 76 1.93 -7.58 -3.67
C THR A 76 3.30 -6.93 -3.84
N THR A 77 3.78 -6.25 -2.81
CA THR A 77 5.12 -5.64 -2.80
C THR A 77 6.25 -6.66 -2.97
N THR A 78 6.01 -7.95 -2.70
CA THR A 78 6.99 -9.02 -2.90
C THR A 78 6.89 -9.70 -4.27
N SER A 79 5.90 -9.34 -5.09
CA SER A 79 5.72 -9.90 -6.43
C SER A 79 6.66 -9.26 -7.44
N ASP A 80 7.21 -10.05 -8.36
CA ASP A 80 8.00 -9.53 -9.49
C ASP A 80 7.12 -8.92 -10.59
N GLU A 81 5.86 -9.34 -10.64
CA GLU A 81 4.89 -8.82 -11.61
C GLU A 81 4.56 -7.36 -11.28
N TYR A 82 4.69 -6.49 -12.28
CA TYR A 82 4.49 -5.02 -12.17
C TYR A 82 5.42 -4.31 -11.17
N ALA A 83 6.54 -4.92 -10.78
CA ALA A 83 7.45 -4.37 -9.76
C ALA A 83 8.06 -3.00 -10.12
N ASP A 84 8.03 -2.58 -11.37
CA ASP A 84 8.49 -1.27 -11.84
C ASP A 84 7.37 -0.33 -12.28
N CYS A 85 6.10 -0.65 -11.94
CA CYS A 85 4.93 0.14 -12.36
C CYS A 85 4.41 1.10 -11.28
N PHE A 86 4.80 0.92 -10.02
CA PHE A 86 4.25 1.65 -8.87
C PHE A 86 5.25 2.63 -8.23
N GLY A 87 6.20 3.11 -9.01
CA GLY A 87 7.20 4.09 -8.60
C GLY A 87 8.09 4.44 -9.78
N PHE A 88 9.00 5.37 -9.59
CA PHE A 88 10.02 5.66 -10.60
C PHE A 88 11.24 4.79 -10.37
N THR A 89 11.74 4.19 -11.44
CA THR A 89 13.01 3.47 -11.42
C THR A 89 14.19 4.46 -11.36
N GLU A 90 15.36 4.02 -10.86
CA GLU A 90 16.55 4.86 -10.80
C GLU A 90 16.94 5.46 -12.18
N PRO A 91 16.92 4.71 -13.31
CA PRO A 91 17.19 5.29 -14.60
C PRO A 91 16.23 6.42 -15.00
N GLU A 92 14.93 6.29 -14.70
CA GLU A 92 13.94 7.34 -14.98
C GLU A 92 14.21 8.58 -14.13
N VAL A 93 14.48 8.41 -12.83
CA VAL A 93 14.82 9.53 -11.94
C VAL A 93 16.08 10.23 -12.39
N PHE A 94 17.12 9.49 -12.76
CA PHE A 94 18.38 10.07 -13.20
C PHE A 94 18.27 10.79 -14.54
N THR A 95 17.45 10.28 -15.44
CA THR A 95 17.12 10.95 -16.70
C THR A 95 16.39 12.27 -16.44
N ALA A 96 15.38 12.27 -15.58
CA ALA A 96 14.66 13.47 -15.20
C ALA A 96 15.58 14.51 -14.54
N LEU A 97 16.49 14.08 -13.66
CA LEU A 97 17.47 14.99 -13.04
C LEU A 97 18.39 15.64 -14.09
N ASP A 98 18.81 14.88 -15.10
CA ASP A 98 19.64 15.42 -16.19
C ASP A 98 18.86 16.46 -17.01
N GLU A 99 17.61 16.19 -17.34
CA GLU A 99 16.73 17.11 -18.09
C GLU A 99 16.44 18.41 -17.32
N PHE A 100 16.33 18.34 -15.98
CA PHE A 100 16.13 19.50 -15.11
C PHE A 100 17.42 20.23 -14.73
N GLY A 101 18.59 19.82 -15.25
CA GLY A 101 19.89 20.41 -14.96
C GLY A 101 20.36 20.17 -13.52
N LEU A 102 20.00 19.01 -12.96
CA LEU A 102 20.28 18.60 -11.57
C LEU A 102 21.17 17.36 -11.49
N SER A 103 21.96 17.07 -12.53
CA SER A 103 22.80 15.86 -12.64
C SER A 103 23.73 15.67 -11.44
N GLU A 104 24.24 16.77 -10.85
CA GLU A 104 25.12 16.74 -9.67
C GLU A 104 24.38 16.31 -8.39
N LYS A 105 23.05 16.31 -8.38
CA LYS A 105 22.25 15.94 -7.21
C LYS A 105 21.91 14.45 -7.13
N LYS A 106 22.22 13.63 -8.14
CA LYS A 106 21.84 12.20 -8.23
C LYS A 106 22.15 11.43 -6.93
N LYS A 107 23.38 11.56 -6.41
CA LYS A 107 23.78 10.90 -5.17
C LYS A 107 22.93 11.32 -3.96
N THR A 108 22.66 12.60 -3.84
CA THR A 108 21.88 13.13 -2.71
C THR A 108 20.40 12.77 -2.86
N VAL A 109 19.85 12.80 -4.08
CA VAL A 109 18.48 12.35 -4.36
C VAL A 109 18.31 10.88 -3.99
N LYS A 110 19.28 10.02 -4.34
CA LYS A 110 19.29 8.63 -3.91
C LYS A 110 19.26 8.50 -2.38
N GLN A 111 20.10 9.21 -1.67
CA GLN A 111 20.12 9.18 -0.19
C GLN A 111 18.81 9.65 0.45
N TRP A 112 18.07 10.55 -0.18
CA TRP A 112 16.86 11.14 0.37
C TRP A 112 15.58 10.40 0.00
N TYR A 113 15.50 9.84 -1.20
CA TYR A 113 14.23 9.41 -1.79
C TYR A 113 14.21 7.97 -2.32
N ASP A 114 15.36 7.30 -2.36
CA ASP A 114 15.41 5.88 -2.65
C ASP A 114 15.00 5.08 -1.42
N GLY A 115 14.23 4.03 -1.61
CA GLY A 115 13.85 3.22 -0.45
C GLY A 115 12.89 2.08 -0.71
N PHE A 116 12.23 2.01 -1.86
CA PHE A 116 11.34 0.90 -2.14
C PHE A 116 12.05 -0.25 -2.86
N THR A 117 11.66 -1.46 -2.45
CA THR A 117 11.99 -2.70 -3.16
C THR A 117 10.68 -3.43 -3.42
N PHE A 118 10.38 -3.68 -4.70
CA PHE A 118 9.22 -4.46 -5.10
C PHE A 118 9.69 -5.74 -5.80
N GLY A 119 9.32 -6.91 -5.25
CA GLY A 119 9.86 -8.18 -5.71
C GLY A 119 11.38 -8.19 -5.73
N SER A 120 11.96 -8.47 -6.90
CA SER A 120 13.42 -8.41 -7.13
C SER A 120 13.94 -7.03 -7.54
N LYS A 121 13.06 -6.05 -7.80
CA LYS A 121 13.41 -4.69 -8.23
C LYS A 121 13.74 -3.82 -7.03
N LYS A 122 14.95 -3.28 -7.01
CA LYS A 122 15.44 -2.31 -6.03
C LYS A 122 15.49 -0.92 -6.64
N ASP A 123 15.77 0.05 -5.78
CA ASP A 123 15.96 1.45 -6.17
C ASP A 123 14.71 2.02 -6.88
N ILE A 124 13.54 1.79 -6.27
CA ILE A 124 12.27 2.37 -6.70
C ILE A 124 11.96 3.59 -5.84
N TYR A 125 11.69 4.70 -6.47
CA TYR A 125 11.52 6.01 -5.84
C TYR A 125 10.05 6.39 -5.77
N ASN A 126 9.67 7.04 -4.65
CA ASN A 126 8.33 7.59 -4.48
C ASN A 126 8.08 8.74 -5.48
N PRO A 127 7.07 8.64 -6.37
CA PRO A 127 6.81 9.65 -7.40
C PRO A 127 6.50 11.03 -6.83
N TRP A 128 5.76 11.12 -5.70
CA TRP A 128 5.45 12.38 -5.06
C TRP A 128 6.69 13.11 -4.57
N SER A 129 7.64 12.40 -3.97
CA SER A 129 8.89 12.96 -3.50
C SER A 129 9.74 13.47 -4.66
N ILE A 130 9.88 12.69 -5.72
CA ILE A 130 10.69 13.07 -6.89
C ILE A 130 10.07 14.26 -7.63
N THR A 131 8.78 14.25 -7.92
CA THR A 131 8.12 15.35 -8.62
C THR A 131 8.20 16.67 -7.84
N ASN A 132 7.99 16.62 -6.51
CA ASN A 132 8.15 17.80 -5.66
C ASN A 132 9.60 18.31 -5.60
N PHE A 133 10.57 17.38 -5.57
CA PHE A 133 11.99 17.78 -5.60
C PHE A 133 12.36 18.45 -6.93
N LEU A 134 11.94 17.90 -8.05
CA LEU A 134 12.19 18.48 -9.38
C LEU A 134 11.59 19.88 -9.52
N ASP A 135 10.37 20.10 -9.01
CA ASP A 135 9.69 21.38 -9.03
C ASP A 135 10.36 22.42 -8.10
N LYS A 136 10.56 22.04 -6.84
CA LYS A 136 11.01 22.97 -5.78
C LYS A 136 12.52 23.08 -5.65
N LYS A 137 13.29 22.12 -6.17
CA LYS A 137 14.76 22.00 -6.11
C LYS A 137 15.31 22.07 -4.67
N LYS A 138 14.50 21.65 -3.70
CA LYS A 138 14.84 21.62 -2.27
C LYS A 138 14.64 20.22 -1.73
N PHE A 139 15.58 19.74 -0.91
CA PHE A 139 15.42 18.50 -0.18
C PHE A 139 14.46 18.70 0.99
N PHE A 140 13.43 17.91 1.05
CA PHE A 140 12.41 17.90 2.11
C PHE A 140 11.73 16.53 2.16
N PRO A 141 11.31 16.04 3.33
CA PRO A 141 10.59 14.77 3.44
C PRO A 141 9.13 14.91 2.96
N TYR A 142 8.95 15.05 1.65
CA TYR A 142 7.66 15.35 1.03
C TYR A 142 6.58 14.32 1.31
N TRP A 143 6.95 13.06 1.51
CA TRP A 143 6.02 11.98 1.77
C TRP A 143 5.58 11.86 3.24
N ALA A 144 6.38 12.33 4.18
CA ALA A 144 6.23 12.07 5.62
C ALA A 144 4.94 12.63 6.27
N SER A 145 4.14 13.43 5.57
CA SER A 145 2.93 14.06 6.14
C SER A 145 1.71 13.94 5.23
N THR A 146 1.70 12.98 4.31
CA THR A 146 0.66 12.89 3.27
C THR A 146 -0.49 11.93 3.62
N SER A 147 -0.30 11.04 4.60
CA SER A 147 -1.30 10.04 4.98
C SER A 147 -1.79 10.21 6.42
N SER A 148 -3.06 9.83 6.68
CA SER A 148 -3.56 9.67 8.03
C SER A 148 -3.06 8.33 8.59
N ASN A 149 -2.22 8.35 9.61
CA ASN A 149 -1.72 7.14 10.27
C ASN A 149 -2.71 6.59 11.33
N GLY A 150 -4.02 6.76 11.12
CA GLY A 150 -5.06 6.42 12.10
C GLY A 150 -4.99 4.98 12.58
N LEU A 151 -4.89 4.03 11.65
CA LEU A 151 -4.80 2.60 11.97
C LEU A 151 -3.51 2.27 12.72
N VAL A 152 -2.36 2.69 12.19
CA VAL A 152 -1.04 2.43 12.81
C VAL A 152 -0.95 3.07 14.20
N ASN A 153 -1.41 4.31 14.35
CA ASN A 153 -1.43 5.00 15.62
C ASN A 153 -2.30 4.25 16.65
N ARG A 154 -3.48 3.78 16.27
CA ARG A 154 -4.34 2.97 17.16
C ARG A 154 -3.65 1.68 17.55
N LEU A 155 -3.08 0.94 16.60
CA LEU A 155 -2.40 -0.32 16.86
C LEU A 155 -1.21 -0.14 17.82
N ILE A 156 -0.39 0.89 17.65
CA ILE A 156 0.73 1.19 18.54
C ILE A 156 0.24 1.62 19.93
N GLN A 157 -0.81 2.42 20.01
CA GLN A 157 -1.37 2.85 21.33
C GLN A 157 -1.90 1.67 22.15
N THR A 158 -2.57 0.73 21.50
CA THR A 158 -3.15 -0.46 22.15
C THR A 158 -2.19 -1.64 22.25
N ALA A 159 -1.00 -1.53 21.66
CA ALA A 159 0.00 -2.59 21.59
C ALA A 159 0.54 -3.02 22.94
N SER A 160 0.99 -4.26 23.00
CA SER A 160 1.68 -4.83 24.16
C SER A 160 3.00 -4.08 24.48
N PRO A 161 3.55 -4.22 25.70
CA PRO A 161 4.87 -3.69 26.00
C PRO A 161 5.97 -4.18 25.05
N GLY A 162 5.92 -5.44 24.61
CA GLY A 162 6.91 -6.02 23.67
C GLY A 162 6.94 -5.31 22.33
N ILE A 163 5.77 -5.01 21.74
CA ILE A 163 5.72 -4.23 20.49
C ILE A 163 6.32 -2.83 20.69
N LYS A 164 6.02 -2.17 21.80
CA LYS A 164 6.57 -0.84 22.10
C LYS A 164 8.09 -0.86 22.24
N GLU A 165 8.64 -1.89 22.87
CA GLU A 165 10.09 -2.10 22.96
C GLU A 165 10.72 -2.30 21.57
N HIS A 166 10.13 -3.14 20.74
CA HIS A 166 10.58 -3.32 19.34
C HIS A 166 10.50 -2.02 18.53
N MET A 167 9.43 -1.23 18.68
CA MET A 167 9.33 0.08 18.03
C MET A 167 10.41 1.06 18.53
N GLU A 168 10.75 1.04 19.82
CA GLU A 168 11.87 1.84 20.36
C GLU A 168 13.22 1.40 19.78
N GLN A 169 13.45 0.10 19.62
CA GLN A 169 14.66 -0.42 18.98
C GLN A 169 14.77 0.06 17.53
N LEU A 170 13.70 -0.04 16.75
CA LEU A 170 13.66 0.49 15.38
C LEU A 170 13.93 1.99 15.32
N LEU A 171 13.34 2.78 16.23
CA LEU A 171 13.58 4.23 16.30
C LEU A 171 15.03 4.58 16.68
N LYS A 172 15.74 3.68 17.38
CA LYS A 172 17.17 3.81 17.66
C LYS A 172 18.06 3.35 16.50
N GLY A 173 17.47 2.82 15.41
CA GLY A 173 18.19 2.26 14.27
C GLY A 173 18.69 0.84 14.49
N GLU A 174 18.15 0.13 15.47
CA GLU A 174 18.45 -1.27 15.71
C GLU A 174 17.60 -2.15 14.78
N GLU A 175 18.08 -3.33 14.46
CA GLU A 175 17.36 -4.32 13.66
C GLU A 175 16.53 -5.25 14.55
N ILE A 176 15.32 -5.56 14.11
CA ILE A 176 14.47 -6.58 14.72
C ILE A 176 14.19 -7.68 13.72
N VAL A 177 13.97 -8.90 14.21
CA VAL A 177 13.56 -10.04 13.38
C VAL A 177 12.11 -10.35 13.68
N VAL A 178 11.27 -10.23 12.65
CA VAL A 178 9.83 -10.48 12.74
C VAL A 178 9.40 -11.47 11.67
N SER A 179 8.28 -12.17 11.90
CA SER A 179 7.66 -13.00 10.87
C SER A 179 6.79 -12.12 9.97
N PHE A 180 7.08 -12.13 8.67
CA PHE A 180 6.30 -11.36 7.69
C PHE A 180 5.16 -12.20 7.13
N ASP A 181 3.93 -11.74 7.32
CA ASP A 181 2.73 -12.35 6.73
C ASP A 181 2.03 -11.35 5.81
N GLU A 182 2.08 -11.60 4.50
CA GLU A 182 1.36 -10.80 3.50
C GLU A 182 -0.15 -10.97 3.53
N GLN A 183 -0.65 -11.95 4.28
CA GLN A 183 -2.06 -12.31 4.32
C GLN A 183 -2.73 -11.84 5.61
N ILE A 184 -2.34 -10.68 6.12
CA ILE A 184 -2.90 -10.12 7.33
C ILE A 184 -4.37 -9.78 7.11
N VAL A 185 -5.19 -10.18 8.07
CA VAL A 185 -6.59 -9.80 8.19
C VAL A 185 -6.79 -8.86 9.36
N PHE A 186 -7.74 -7.94 9.27
CA PHE A 186 -7.99 -6.95 10.33
C PHE A 186 -8.21 -7.57 11.71
N ASP A 187 -8.90 -8.70 11.79
CA ASP A 187 -9.12 -9.45 13.04
C ASP A 187 -7.85 -9.96 13.73
N GLN A 188 -6.73 -10.03 13.00
CA GLN A 188 -5.43 -10.46 13.52
C GLN A 188 -4.59 -9.31 14.03
N LEU A 189 -4.89 -8.08 13.61
CA LEU A 189 -4.10 -6.90 14.00
C LEU A 189 -4.03 -6.67 15.50
N ASP A 190 -5.13 -6.97 16.22
CA ASP A 190 -5.16 -6.85 17.69
C ASP A 190 -4.62 -8.09 18.42
N LYS A 191 -4.39 -9.20 17.73
CA LYS A 191 -4.08 -10.51 18.34
C LYS A 191 -2.68 -11.01 18.03
N ASN A 192 -2.06 -10.52 16.98
CA ASN A 192 -0.76 -10.97 16.49
C ASN A 192 0.22 -9.79 16.42
N GLU A 193 1.26 -9.85 17.24
CA GLU A 193 2.29 -8.80 17.29
C GLU A 193 3.02 -8.63 15.95
N ASP A 194 3.31 -9.72 15.24
CA ASP A 194 3.96 -9.69 13.94
C ASP A 194 3.10 -9.04 12.86
N ALA A 195 1.78 -9.01 13.04
CA ALA A 195 0.86 -8.39 12.09
C ALA A 195 1.07 -6.88 11.95
N ILE A 196 1.41 -6.19 13.03
CA ILE A 196 1.70 -4.75 13.02
C ILE A 196 2.96 -4.47 12.18
N PHE A 197 4.02 -5.26 12.39
CA PHE A 197 5.27 -5.09 11.63
C PHE A 197 5.10 -5.48 10.16
N SER A 198 4.30 -6.50 9.88
CA SER A 198 3.98 -6.87 8.50
C SER A 198 3.20 -5.76 7.77
N LEU A 199 2.26 -5.10 8.47
CA LEU A 199 1.56 -3.93 7.93
C LEU A 199 2.51 -2.77 7.66
N LEU A 200 3.48 -2.50 8.55
CA LEU A 200 4.49 -1.44 8.36
C LEU A 200 5.46 -1.73 7.21
N VAL A 201 5.71 -2.99 6.90
CA VAL A 201 6.55 -3.38 5.75
C VAL A 201 5.79 -3.31 4.43
N ALA A 202 4.47 -3.56 4.46
CA ALA A 202 3.61 -3.55 3.27
C ALA A 202 3.21 -2.13 2.82
N GLY A 203 3.19 -1.14 3.72
CA GLY A 203 2.82 0.26 3.49
C GLY A 203 4.02 1.17 3.38
#